data_f76c8eecdc9dace61e7d91058ab018f6
#
_entry.id   f76c8eecdc9dace61e7d91058ab018f6
#
_cell.length_a   1.000
_cell.length_b   1.000
_cell.length_c   1.000
_cell.angle_alpha   90.00
_cell.angle_beta   90.00
_cell.angle_gamma   90.00
#
_symmetry.space_group_name_H-M   'P 1'
#
loop_
_entity.id
_entity.type
_entity.pdbx_description
1 polymer ?
#
loop_
_entity_poly.entity_id
_entity_poly.type
_entity_poly.pdbx_seq_one_letter_code
_entity_poly.pdbx_strand_id
1 'polypeptide(L)'
;MIAGACAAPLLLGKINSTFDGVTLGCQSYSFRDRSLDEAIAAMKEIGLGECELWQGHVEPKDKKGKELSEWRQTVPLDEVAKVRKKFDDAGIELYAYNYSFRDNFSDKEIERGFEFAKAMGVHIITASSTVSCVPRIDPFAQKYKIKVGFHGHDATDKPNEFSTPETFAKAMDGHSKYMCVNLDIGHFTAAGFDPVDYLEKHHDRIVTLHIKDRKKNHGANLPFGEGETPIKPVLQVLKTKHYKIPANIEYEYKGADTVAEVRKCFEYMKKALA
;
A
#
# COMPACT_ATOMS: atom_id res chain seq x y z
N MET A 1 -20.69 48.07 -11.55
CA MET A 1 -20.20 47.14 -10.50
C MET A 1 -20.72 45.76 -10.86
N ILE A 2 -19.85 44.91 -11.39
CA ILE A 2 -20.19 43.51 -11.71
C ILE A 2 -19.72 42.67 -10.53
N ALA A 3 -20.68 42.16 -9.75
CA ALA A 3 -20.38 41.24 -8.64
C ALA A 3 -19.96 39.88 -9.24
N GLY A 4 -18.69 39.60 -9.16
CA GLY A 4 -18.18 38.26 -9.47
C GLY A 4 -18.65 37.25 -8.40
N ALA A 5 -19.54 36.35 -8.78
CA ALA A 5 -19.90 35.21 -7.95
C ALA A 5 -18.71 34.28 -7.89
N CYS A 6 -17.99 34.23 -6.76
CA CYS A 6 -17.10 33.16 -6.44
C CYS A 6 -17.93 31.88 -6.24
N ALA A 7 -17.93 30.99 -7.22
CA ALA A 7 -18.48 29.66 -7.05
C ALA A 7 -17.61 28.94 -6.01
N ALA A 8 -18.20 28.61 -4.86
CA ALA A 8 -17.56 27.73 -3.88
C ALA A 8 -17.23 26.39 -4.57
N PRO A 9 -16.05 25.80 -4.35
CA PRO A 9 -15.75 24.50 -4.90
C PRO A 9 -16.77 23.49 -4.34
N LEU A 10 -17.49 22.81 -5.24
CA LEU A 10 -18.29 21.65 -4.87
C LEU A 10 -17.34 20.63 -4.22
N LEU A 11 -17.47 20.42 -2.93
CA LEU A 11 -16.85 19.27 -2.25
C LEU A 11 -17.40 18.02 -2.94
N LEU A 12 -16.60 17.44 -3.82
CA LEU A 12 -16.90 16.13 -4.41
C LEU A 12 -17.05 15.13 -3.25
N GLY A 13 -18.19 14.47 -3.17
CA GLY A 13 -18.43 13.43 -2.15
C GLY A 13 -17.35 12.35 -2.23
N LYS A 14 -16.98 11.77 -1.08
CA LYS A 14 -16.02 10.65 -1.04
C LYS A 14 -16.51 9.50 -1.91
N ILE A 15 -15.60 8.93 -2.69
CA ILE A 15 -15.86 7.72 -3.46
C ILE A 15 -16.02 6.56 -2.46
N ASN A 16 -17.13 5.86 -2.52
CA ASN A 16 -17.34 4.68 -1.68
C ASN A 16 -16.94 3.42 -2.44
N SER A 17 -15.84 2.80 -2.03
CA SER A 17 -15.41 1.49 -2.52
C SER A 17 -15.45 0.41 -1.43
N THR A 18 -16.33 0.59 -0.43
CA THR A 18 -16.58 -0.41 0.61
C THR A 18 -17.78 -1.27 0.25
N PHE A 19 -17.57 -2.57 0.13
CA PHE A 19 -18.59 -3.57 -0.21
C PHE A 19 -18.70 -4.57 0.94
N ASP A 20 -19.88 -4.76 1.48
CA ASP A 20 -20.15 -5.66 2.62
C ASP A 20 -19.20 -5.46 3.81
N GLY A 21 -18.78 -4.22 4.06
CA GLY A 21 -17.90 -3.86 5.15
C GLY A 21 -16.39 -4.03 4.85
N VAL A 22 -16.01 -4.46 3.64
CA VAL A 22 -14.63 -4.58 3.16
C VAL A 22 -14.30 -3.40 2.25
N THR A 23 -13.28 -2.63 2.60
CA THR A 23 -12.78 -1.54 1.76
C THR A 23 -11.87 -2.10 0.67
N LEU A 24 -12.23 -1.86 -0.59
CA LEU A 24 -11.43 -2.20 -1.75
C LEU A 24 -10.67 -0.96 -2.21
N GLY A 25 -9.35 -1.03 -2.20
CA GLY A 25 -8.46 0.05 -2.57
C GLY A 25 -7.44 -0.35 -3.63
N CYS A 26 -6.44 0.48 -3.79
CA CYS A 26 -5.35 0.23 -4.73
C CYS A 26 -4.01 0.70 -4.19
N GLN A 27 -2.99 -0.16 -4.29
CA GLN A 27 -1.60 0.29 -4.23
C GLN A 27 -1.28 1.03 -5.54
N SER A 28 -0.92 2.30 -5.44
CA SER A 28 -0.75 3.14 -6.64
C SER A 28 0.41 2.71 -7.56
N TYR A 29 1.30 1.82 -7.11
CA TYR A 29 2.27 1.15 -7.96
C TYR A 29 1.61 0.40 -9.13
N SER A 30 0.35 0.00 -8.99
CA SER A 30 -0.45 -0.54 -10.09
C SER A 30 -0.50 0.40 -11.31
N PHE A 31 -0.35 1.70 -11.09
CA PHE A 31 -0.32 2.77 -12.10
C PHE A 31 1.08 3.37 -12.27
N ARG A 32 2.15 2.56 -12.09
CA ARG A 32 3.57 3.01 -12.18
C ARG A 32 3.97 3.56 -13.56
N ASP A 33 3.17 3.27 -14.58
CA ASP A 33 3.29 3.78 -15.95
C ASP A 33 2.74 5.21 -16.13
N ARG A 34 2.17 5.80 -15.06
CA ARG A 34 1.49 7.09 -15.06
C ARG A 34 2.12 8.08 -14.07
N SER A 35 1.77 9.35 -14.20
CA SER A 35 2.00 10.35 -13.16
C SER A 35 1.01 10.16 -12.01
N LEU A 36 1.25 10.81 -10.87
CA LEU A 36 0.32 10.79 -9.73
C LEU A 36 -1.08 11.29 -10.12
N ASP A 37 -1.15 12.38 -10.90
CA ASP A 37 -2.44 12.97 -11.29
C ASP A 37 -3.23 12.06 -12.22
N GLU A 38 -2.55 11.39 -13.15
CA GLU A 38 -3.15 10.38 -14.03
C GLU A 38 -3.58 9.12 -13.26
N ALA A 39 -2.79 8.69 -12.26
CA ALA A 39 -3.15 7.57 -11.38
C ALA A 39 -4.40 7.89 -10.55
N ILE A 40 -4.49 9.09 -9.98
CA ILE A 40 -5.67 9.56 -9.24
C ILE A 40 -6.90 9.62 -10.17
N ALA A 41 -6.74 10.15 -11.39
CA ALA A 41 -7.83 10.18 -12.37
C ALA A 41 -8.31 8.77 -12.74
N ALA A 42 -7.39 7.82 -12.93
CA ALA A 42 -7.70 6.42 -13.22
C ALA A 42 -8.44 5.75 -12.04
N MET A 43 -7.96 5.93 -10.80
CA MET A 43 -8.65 5.42 -9.61
C MET A 43 -10.08 5.96 -9.51
N LYS A 44 -10.25 7.27 -9.74
CA LYS A 44 -11.58 7.91 -9.74
C LYS A 44 -12.49 7.35 -10.83
N GLU A 45 -11.98 7.15 -12.05
CA GLU A 45 -12.71 6.58 -13.18
C GLU A 45 -13.16 5.13 -12.90
N ILE A 46 -12.33 4.34 -12.21
CA ILE A 46 -12.65 2.96 -11.82
C ILE A 46 -13.66 2.94 -10.66
N GLY A 47 -13.68 3.97 -9.81
CA GLY A 47 -14.50 4.03 -8.61
C GLY A 47 -13.79 3.53 -7.35
N LEU A 48 -12.46 3.55 -7.34
CA LEU A 48 -11.62 3.21 -6.18
C LEU A 48 -11.57 4.41 -5.22
N GLY A 49 -12.04 4.23 -3.99
CA GLY A 49 -12.16 5.26 -2.97
C GLY A 49 -11.07 5.24 -1.92
N GLU A 50 -10.09 4.34 -2.01
CA GLU A 50 -8.97 4.22 -1.09
C GLU A 50 -7.67 3.96 -1.84
N CYS A 51 -6.57 4.51 -1.34
CA CYS A 51 -5.25 4.38 -1.94
C CYS A 51 -4.15 4.17 -0.90
N GLU A 52 -3.31 3.17 -1.15
CA GLU A 52 -1.96 3.09 -0.63
C GLU A 52 -1.00 3.74 -1.64
N LEU A 53 -0.40 4.87 -1.28
CA LEU A 53 0.41 5.68 -2.19
C LEU A 53 1.84 5.15 -2.29
N TRP A 54 2.25 4.77 -3.49
CA TRP A 54 3.63 4.40 -3.77
C TRP A 54 4.58 5.61 -3.78
N GLN A 55 5.74 5.49 -3.13
CA GLN A 55 6.77 6.54 -3.06
C GLN A 55 7.20 7.10 -4.43
N GLY A 56 7.21 6.26 -5.48
CA GLY A 56 7.60 6.70 -6.82
C GLY A 56 6.61 7.65 -7.50
N HIS A 57 5.42 7.86 -6.94
CA HIS A 57 4.50 8.93 -7.33
C HIS A 57 4.76 10.25 -6.58
N VAL A 58 5.59 10.22 -5.56
CA VAL A 58 5.98 11.41 -4.76
C VAL A 58 7.39 11.85 -5.09
N GLU A 59 8.30 10.90 -5.26
CA GLU A 59 9.71 11.14 -5.51
C GLU A 59 9.97 11.56 -6.97
N PRO A 60 10.93 12.48 -7.21
CA PRO A 60 11.27 12.90 -8.57
C PRO A 60 11.89 11.73 -9.36
N LYS A 61 11.35 11.46 -10.55
CA LYS A 61 11.76 10.33 -11.41
C LYS A 61 13.18 10.47 -12.00
N ASP A 62 13.67 11.70 -12.10
CA ASP A 62 15.00 12.06 -12.63
C ASP A 62 16.13 11.91 -11.61
N LYS A 63 15.83 11.82 -10.29
CA LYS A 63 16.83 11.69 -9.24
C LYS A 63 17.05 10.23 -8.83
N LYS A 64 18.31 9.87 -8.58
CA LYS A 64 18.70 8.51 -8.15
C LYS A 64 19.86 8.57 -7.15
N GLY A 65 20.05 7.49 -6.41
CA GLY A 65 21.18 7.35 -5.48
C GLY A 65 21.32 8.55 -4.55
N LYS A 66 22.49 9.21 -4.55
CA LYS A 66 22.81 10.33 -3.67
C LYS A 66 21.88 11.53 -3.87
N GLU A 67 21.55 11.88 -5.11
CA GLU A 67 20.67 13.02 -5.41
C GLU A 67 19.24 12.80 -4.87
N LEU A 68 18.74 11.57 -4.95
CA LEU A 68 17.44 11.23 -4.38
C LEU A 68 17.49 11.24 -2.84
N SER A 69 18.57 10.74 -2.25
CA SER A 69 18.78 10.81 -0.78
C SER A 69 18.83 12.25 -0.30
N GLU A 70 19.55 13.14 -0.99
CA GLU A 70 19.61 14.58 -0.69
C GLU A 70 18.23 15.23 -0.83
N TRP A 71 17.48 14.90 -1.88
CA TRP A 71 16.12 15.41 -2.06
C TRP A 71 15.20 14.98 -0.91
N ARG A 72 15.20 13.71 -0.54
CA ARG A 72 14.40 13.21 0.60
C ARG A 72 14.70 13.97 1.88
N GLN A 73 15.98 14.29 2.13
CA GLN A 73 16.42 14.99 3.34
C GLN A 73 16.13 16.49 3.35
N THR A 74 15.91 17.11 2.19
CA THR A 74 15.84 18.58 2.06
C THR A 74 14.54 19.11 1.49
N VAL A 75 13.71 18.30 0.81
CA VAL A 75 12.45 18.76 0.25
C VAL A 75 11.56 19.37 1.34
N PRO A 76 10.96 20.57 1.12
CA PRO A 76 10.03 21.15 2.08
C PRO A 76 8.81 20.25 2.32
N LEU A 77 8.39 20.10 3.58
CA LEU A 77 7.25 19.24 3.92
C LEU A 77 5.92 19.74 3.33
N ASP A 78 5.79 21.05 3.12
CA ASP A 78 4.60 21.63 2.48
C ASP A 78 4.44 21.13 1.03
N GLU A 79 5.54 20.84 0.30
CA GLU A 79 5.47 20.25 -1.04
C GLU A 79 4.91 18.83 -0.97
N VAL A 80 5.33 18.06 0.04
CA VAL A 80 4.81 16.71 0.29
C VAL A 80 3.34 16.76 0.73
N ALA A 81 2.97 17.72 1.56
CA ALA A 81 1.60 17.91 2.03
C ALA A 81 0.60 18.20 0.89
N LYS A 82 1.05 18.80 -0.22
CA LYS A 82 0.20 19.04 -1.41
C LYS A 82 -0.35 17.75 -2.03
N VAL A 83 0.35 16.62 -1.82
CA VAL A 83 -0.10 15.31 -2.29
C VAL A 83 -1.44 14.94 -1.64
N ARG A 84 -1.58 15.13 -0.33
CA ARG A 84 -2.83 14.87 0.39
C ARG A 84 -4.02 15.61 -0.23
N LYS A 85 -3.82 16.90 -0.55
CA LYS A 85 -4.87 17.71 -1.16
C LYS A 85 -5.37 17.13 -2.49
N LYS A 86 -4.50 16.55 -3.32
CA LYS A 86 -4.89 15.92 -4.59
C LYS A 86 -5.88 14.76 -4.37
N PHE A 87 -5.64 13.94 -3.36
CA PHE A 87 -6.53 12.84 -2.99
C PHE A 87 -7.86 13.34 -2.40
N ASP A 88 -7.81 14.34 -1.52
CA ASP A 88 -9.01 14.95 -0.93
C ASP A 88 -9.89 15.58 -2.02
N ASP A 89 -9.29 16.32 -2.98
CA ASP A 89 -10.00 16.91 -4.12
C ASP A 89 -10.62 15.85 -5.06
N ALA A 90 -10.03 14.66 -5.12
CA ALA A 90 -10.55 13.54 -5.90
C ALA A 90 -11.62 12.72 -5.16
N GLY A 91 -11.79 12.93 -3.86
CA GLY A 91 -12.69 12.15 -3.01
C GLY A 91 -12.15 10.74 -2.68
N ILE A 92 -10.83 10.54 -2.78
CA ILE A 92 -10.14 9.27 -2.49
C ILE A 92 -9.47 9.38 -1.13
N GLU A 93 -9.65 8.38 -0.27
CA GLU A 93 -8.93 8.30 1.00
C GLU A 93 -7.49 7.91 0.77
N LEU A 94 -6.55 8.78 1.17
CA LEU A 94 -5.14 8.45 1.26
C LEU A 94 -4.92 7.71 2.59
N TYR A 95 -4.91 6.37 2.55
CA TYR A 95 -4.87 5.50 3.72
C TYR A 95 -3.46 5.26 4.24
N ALA A 96 -2.52 4.96 3.34
CA ALA A 96 -1.15 4.65 3.68
C ALA A 96 -0.16 5.26 2.67
N TYR A 97 1.07 5.43 3.10
CA TYR A 97 2.19 5.85 2.26
C TYR A 97 3.23 4.74 2.20
N ASN A 98 3.55 4.27 1.01
CA ASN A 98 4.66 3.34 0.82
C ASN A 98 5.99 4.11 0.82
N TYR A 99 6.87 3.77 1.78
CA TYR A 99 8.23 4.27 1.85
C TYR A 99 9.17 3.13 2.25
N SER A 100 9.89 2.60 1.27
CA SER A 100 10.71 1.42 1.45
C SER A 100 12.07 1.79 2.04
N PHE A 101 12.20 1.62 3.34
CA PHE A 101 13.46 1.83 4.08
C PHE A 101 14.54 0.87 3.59
N ARG A 102 15.79 1.34 3.60
CA ARG A 102 16.96 0.56 3.18
C ARG A 102 18.04 0.57 4.26
N ASP A 103 18.83 -0.49 4.33
CA ASP A 103 19.93 -0.60 5.30
C ASP A 103 20.96 0.52 5.19
N ASN A 104 21.15 1.06 3.99
CA ASN A 104 22.08 2.16 3.73
C ASN A 104 21.49 3.56 3.92
N PHE A 105 20.22 3.69 4.35
CA PHE A 105 19.66 4.99 4.70
C PHE A 105 20.28 5.52 5.97
N SER A 106 20.56 6.84 6.03
CA SER A 106 20.88 7.51 7.29
C SER A 106 19.64 7.56 8.19
N ASP A 107 19.82 7.73 9.50
CA ASP A 107 18.70 7.89 10.44
C ASP A 107 17.84 9.10 10.08
N LYS A 108 18.47 10.18 9.59
CA LYS A 108 17.75 11.33 9.06
C LYS A 108 16.84 10.94 7.87
N GLU A 109 17.33 10.11 6.95
CA GLU A 109 16.53 9.67 5.79
C GLU A 109 15.40 8.73 6.21
N ILE A 110 15.62 7.89 7.23
CA ILE A 110 14.57 7.09 7.85
C ILE A 110 13.50 8.02 8.47
N GLU A 111 13.92 8.99 9.28
CA GLU A 111 12.99 9.93 9.92
C GLU A 111 12.15 10.71 8.91
N ARG A 112 12.75 11.11 7.76
CA ARG A 112 12.04 11.82 6.69
C ARG A 112 10.86 11.02 6.14
N GLY A 113 10.93 9.69 6.06
CA GLY A 113 9.78 8.86 5.68
C GLY A 113 8.58 9.06 6.61
N PHE A 114 8.82 9.16 7.91
CA PHE A 114 7.78 9.44 8.92
C PHE A 114 7.27 10.88 8.85
N GLU A 115 8.15 11.85 8.60
CA GLU A 115 7.76 13.24 8.40
C GLU A 115 6.88 13.40 7.15
N PHE A 116 7.19 12.69 6.05
CA PHE A 116 6.35 12.66 4.84
C PHE A 116 4.97 12.09 5.14
N ALA A 117 4.91 10.93 5.80
CA ALA A 117 3.64 10.32 6.19
C ALA A 117 2.81 11.28 7.06
N LYS A 118 3.43 11.93 8.04
CA LYS A 118 2.78 12.94 8.91
C LYS A 118 2.29 14.15 8.11
N ALA A 119 3.11 14.67 7.17
CA ALA A 119 2.75 15.81 6.32
C ALA A 119 1.54 15.50 5.42
N MET A 120 1.45 14.27 4.93
CA MET A 120 0.30 13.76 4.17
C MET A 120 -0.89 13.34 5.06
N GLY A 121 -0.76 13.41 6.39
CA GLY A 121 -1.83 13.05 7.32
C GLY A 121 -2.16 11.56 7.36
N VAL A 122 -1.22 10.67 7.01
CA VAL A 122 -1.39 9.22 7.10
C VAL A 122 -0.76 8.67 8.37
N HIS A 123 -1.31 7.58 8.89
CA HIS A 123 -0.85 6.93 10.11
C HIS A 123 -0.23 5.55 9.88
N ILE A 124 -0.07 5.18 8.62
CA ILE A 124 0.50 3.91 8.18
C ILE A 124 1.55 4.18 7.10
N ILE A 125 2.73 3.62 7.28
CA ILE A 125 3.73 3.46 6.23
C ILE A 125 3.73 1.98 5.85
N THR A 126 3.71 1.67 4.55
CA THR A 126 4.03 0.33 4.06
C THR A 126 5.45 0.32 3.51
N ALA A 127 6.15 -0.79 3.62
CA ALA A 127 7.57 -0.81 3.27
C ALA A 127 8.03 -2.17 2.73
N SER A 128 8.55 -2.20 1.51
CA SER A 128 9.39 -3.29 1.00
C SER A 128 10.82 -3.08 1.53
N SER A 129 11.05 -3.52 2.76
CA SER A 129 12.32 -3.36 3.49
C SER A 129 12.91 -4.71 3.87
N THR A 130 14.04 -4.70 4.54
CA THR A 130 14.69 -5.91 5.06
C THR A 130 14.45 -6.05 6.57
N VAL A 131 14.56 -7.27 7.09
CA VAL A 131 14.41 -7.56 8.53
C VAL A 131 15.45 -6.77 9.35
N SER A 132 16.66 -6.59 8.83
CA SER A 132 17.75 -5.80 9.44
C SER A 132 17.43 -4.32 9.65
N CYS A 133 16.49 -3.76 8.87
CA CYS A 133 16.07 -2.36 9.03
C CYS A 133 15.20 -2.13 10.28
N VAL A 134 14.51 -3.16 10.79
CA VAL A 134 13.47 -3.05 11.83
C VAL A 134 13.95 -2.33 13.09
N PRO A 135 15.12 -2.69 13.70
CA PRO A 135 15.58 -2.05 14.94
C PRO A 135 15.85 -0.54 14.79
N ARG A 136 16.15 -0.08 13.55
CA ARG A 136 16.37 1.34 13.26
C ARG A 136 15.08 2.09 12.96
N ILE A 137 14.04 1.39 12.47
CA ILE A 137 12.74 1.96 12.12
C ILE A 137 11.87 2.14 13.37
N ASP A 138 11.86 1.16 14.26
CA ASP A 138 10.95 1.11 15.41
C ASP A 138 10.98 2.34 16.33
N PRO A 139 12.15 2.93 16.69
CA PRO A 139 12.19 4.16 17.49
C PRO A 139 11.45 5.33 16.84
N PHE A 140 11.54 5.48 15.52
CA PHE A 140 10.82 6.54 14.79
C PHE A 140 9.33 6.23 14.71
N ALA A 141 8.93 4.98 14.47
CA ALA A 141 7.54 4.56 14.47
C ALA A 141 6.85 4.89 15.80
N GLN A 142 7.52 4.66 16.92
CA GLN A 142 7.06 5.03 18.27
C GLN A 142 6.98 6.55 18.44
N LYS A 143 8.03 7.29 18.03
CA LYS A 143 8.09 8.75 18.10
C LYS A 143 6.94 9.42 17.36
N TYR A 144 6.66 8.98 16.14
CA TYR A 144 5.64 9.56 15.28
C TYR A 144 4.25 8.94 15.48
N LYS A 145 4.14 7.82 16.22
CA LYS A 145 2.92 7.01 16.40
C LYS A 145 2.33 6.55 15.06
N ILE A 146 3.21 6.16 14.14
CA ILE A 146 2.87 5.67 12.79
C ILE A 146 3.21 4.19 12.73
N LYS A 147 2.26 3.36 12.30
CA LYS A 147 2.48 1.93 12.07
C LYS A 147 3.30 1.72 10.79
N VAL A 148 4.18 0.71 10.80
CA VAL A 148 4.94 0.29 9.63
C VAL A 148 4.54 -1.12 9.27
N GLY A 149 3.83 -1.29 8.15
CA GLY A 149 3.47 -2.58 7.58
C GLY A 149 4.55 -3.07 6.62
N PHE A 150 5.31 -4.08 7.03
CA PHE A 150 6.32 -4.68 6.15
C PHE A 150 5.66 -5.51 5.06
N HIS A 151 5.98 -5.19 3.82
CA HIS A 151 5.49 -5.90 2.64
C HIS A 151 6.37 -7.11 2.34
N GLY A 152 5.72 -8.26 2.15
CA GLY A 152 6.40 -9.51 1.85
C GLY A 152 6.56 -9.77 0.36
N HIS A 153 7.65 -10.46 0.02
CA HIS A 153 7.90 -11.05 -1.29
C HIS A 153 7.94 -12.58 -1.19
N ASP A 154 8.29 -13.26 -2.26
CA ASP A 154 8.41 -14.73 -2.29
C ASP A 154 9.86 -15.25 -2.27
N ALA A 155 10.82 -14.39 -1.88
CA ALA A 155 12.25 -14.74 -1.82
C ALA A 155 12.61 -15.53 -0.56
N THR A 156 12.09 -16.75 -0.43
CA THR A 156 12.22 -17.60 0.77
C THR A 156 13.64 -18.09 1.05
N ASP A 157 14.51 -18.03 0.06
CA ASP A 157 15.96 -18.33 0.16
C ASP A 157 16.77 -17.19 0.78
N LYS A 158 16.16 -16.02 1.00
CA LYS A 158 16.81 -14.82 1.54
C LYS A 158 16.35 -14.53 2.96
N PRO A 159 17.13 -14.86 4.00
CA PRO A 159 16.70 -14.75 5.40
C PRO A 159 16.51 -13.32 5.90
N ASN A 160 16.98 -12.31 5.14
CA ASN A 160 16.80 -10.89 5.44
C ASN A 160 15.61 -10.25 4.71
N GLU A 161 14.90 -11.01 3.87
CA GLU A 161 13.68 -10.54 3.19
C GLU A 161 12.44 -10.94 3.99
N PHE A 162 11.38 -10.15 3.90
CA PHE A 162 10.06 -10.50 4.41
C PHE A 162 9.37 -11.45 3.44
N SER A 163 9.48 -12.76 3.67
CA SER A 163 8.97 -13.78 2.74
C SER A 163 8.30 -14.96 3.42
N THR A 164 8.45 -15.07 4.74
CA THR A 164 7.94 -16.21 5.52
C THR A 164 7.30 -15.73 6.83
N PRO A 165 6.39 -16.51 7.44
CA PRO A 165 5.84 -16.21 8.76
C PRO A 165 6.91 -15.88 9.81
N GLU A 166 8.05 -16.60 9.78
CA GLU A 166 9.14 -16.41 10.73
C GLU A 166 9.85 -15.06 10.54
N THR A 167 9.99 -14.58 9.31
CA THR A 167 10.61 -13.26 9.05
C THR A 167 9.70 -12.12 9.48
N PHE A 168 8.39 -12.26 9.34
CA PHE A 168 7.41 -11.33 9.92
C PHE A 168 7.41 -11.38 11.45
N ALA A 169 7.46 -12.58 12.05
CA ALA A 169 7.56 -12.72 13.49
C ALA A 169 8.79 -11.98 14.05
N LYS A 170 9.96 -12.12 13.40
CA LYS A 170 11.19 -11.40 13.80
C LYS A 170 11.03 -9.87 13.79
N ALA A 171 10.20 -9.31 12.89
CA ALA A 171 9.93 -7.89 12.87
C ALA A 171 9.01 -7.43 14.00
N MET A 172 8.20 -8.34 14.54
CA MET A 172 7.23 -8.01 15.59
C MET A 172 7.75 -8.37 16.98
N ASP A 173 8.51 -9.47 17.10
CA ASP A 173 9.02 -9.96 18.37
C ASP A 173 10.11 -9.04 18.93
N GLY A 174 9.92 -8.60 20.18
CA GLY A 174 10.84 -7.67 20.83
C GLY A 174 10.78 -6.23 20.34
N HIS A 175 9.87 -5.91 19.41
CA HIS A 175 9.62 -4.55 18.89
C HIS A 175 8.25 -4.03 19.30
N SER A 176 8.01 -2.74 19.03
CA SER A 176 6.78 -2.08 19.45
C SER A 176 5.55 -2.56 18.65
N LYS A 177 4.36 -2.22 19.13
CA LYS A 177 3.09 -2.46 18.42
C LYS A 177 2.96 -1.74 17.08
N TYR A 178 3.92 -0.87 16.75
CA TYR A 178 3.94 -0.15 15.49
C TYR A 178 4.57 -0.97 14.35
N MET A 179 5.30 -2.04 14.68
CA MET A 179 5.83 -2.97 13.68
C MET A 179 4.73 -3.95 13.28
N CYS A 180 4.27 -3.86 12.05
CA CYS A 180 3.07 -4.50 11.51
C CYS A 180 3.37 -5.21 10.19
N VAL A 181 2.34 -5.77 9.58
CA VAL A 181 2.42 -6.51 8.31
C VAL A 181 1.56 -5.82 7.25
N ASN A 182 2.11 -5.65 6.06
CA ASN A 182 1.38 -5.50 4.82
C ASN A 182 1.41 -6.88 4.12
N LEU A 183 0.33 -7.63 4.22
CA LEU A 183 0.30 -9.00 3.71
C LEU A 183 -0.03 -9.00 2.21
N ASP A 184 0.98 -9.26 1.37
CA ASP A 184 0.74 -9.60 -0.03
C ASP A 184 0.33 -11.08 -0.14
N ILE A 185 -0.94 -11.31 -0.40
CA ILE A 185 -1.50 -12.67 -0.44
C ILE A 185 -1.02 -13.49 -1.64
N GLY A 186 -0.63 -12.81 -2.75
CA GLY A 186 -0.10 -13.47 -3.93
C GLY A 186 1.34 -13.93 -3.74
N HIS A 187 2.20 -13.06 -3.22
CA HIS A 187 3.57 -13.43 -2.86
C HIS A 187 3.59 -14.53 -1.78
N PHE A 188 2.73 -14.42 -0.78
CA PHE A 188 2.62 -15.40 0.29
C PHE A 188 2.19 -16.79 -0.23
N THR A 189 1.22 -16.82 -1.16
CA THR A 189 0.81 -18.06 -1.86
C THR A 189 1.94 -18.61 -2.73
N ALA A 190 2.64 -17.76 -3.46
CA ALA A 190 3.77 -18.18 -4.31
C ALA A 190 4.92 -18.75 -3.48
N ALA A 191 5.14 -18.23 -2.27
CA ALA A 191 6.10 -18.74 -1.30
C ALA A 191 5.67 -20.07 -0.63
N GLY A 192 4.45 -20.55 -0.91
CA GLY A 192 3.95 -21.84 -0.39
C GLY A 192 3.19 -21.76 0.94
N PHE A 193 2.85 -20.55 1.39
CA PHE A 193 2.11 -20.33 2.65
C PHE A 193 0.62 -20.06 2.38
N ASP A 194 -0.20 -20.31 3.41
CA ASP A 194 -1.64 -20.05 3.37
C ASP A 194 -1.96 -18.65 3.92
N PRO A 195 -2.36 -17.68 3.05
CA PRO A 195 -2.68 -16.34 3.50
C PRO A 195 -3.98 -16.24 4.29
N VAL A 196 -4.90 -17.21 4.15
CA VAL A 196 -6.17 -17.25 4.91
C VAL A 196 -5.86 -17.57 6.37
N ASP A 197 -5.13 -18.64 6.61
CA ASP A 197 -4.70 -19.06 7.96
C ASP A 197 -3.86 -17.95 8.62
N TYR A 198 -2.93 -17.34 7.87
CA TYR A 198 -2.09 -16.27 8.40
C TYR A 198 -2.90 -15.01 8.76
N LEU A 199 -3.86 -14.62 7.90
CA LEU A 199 -4.76 -13.49 8.17
C LEU A 199 -5.59 -13.73 9.44
N GLU A 200 -6.19 -14.92 9.60
CA GLU A 200 -7.00 -15.22 10.78
C GLU A 200 -6.19 -15.19 12.09
N LYS A 201 -4.94 -15.64 12.05
CA LYS A 201 -4.06 -15.69 13.23
C LYS A 201 -3.43 -14.36 13.60
N HIS A 202 -3.22 -13.47 12.61
CA HIS A 202 -2.40 -12.25 12.78
C HIS A 202 -3.12 -10.95 12.39
N HIS A 203 -4.45 -10.97 12.21
CA HIS A 203 -5.24 -9.83 11.74
C HIS A 203 -5.05 -8.53 12.55
N ASP A 204 -4.73 -8.63 13.83
CA ASP A 204 -4.48 -7.49 14.72
C ASP A 204 -3.16 -6.75 14.40
N ARG A 205 -2.25 -7.41 13.71
CA ARG A 205 -0.95 -6.88 13.28
C ARG A 205 -0.90 -6.59 11.77
N ILE A 206 -1.91 -6.97 11.00
CA ILE A 206 -2.01 -6.68 9.56
C ILE A 206 -2.68 -5.33 9.38
N VAL A 207 -2.01 -4.39 8.70
CA VAL A 207 -2.53 -3.04 8.48
C VAL A 207 -3.16 -2.84 7.11
N THR A 208 -2.78 -3.65 6.13
CA THR A 208 -3.34 -3.67 4.77
C THR A 208 -3.01 -4.99 4.09
N LEU A 209 -3.78 -5.34 3.06
CA LEU A 209 -3.48 -6.47 2.18
C LEU A 209 -3.12 -5.96 0.79
N HIS A 210 -2.13 -6.57 0.15
CA HIS A 210 -1.99 -6.51 -1.30
C HIS A 210 -2.70 -7.72 -1.92
N ILE A 211 -3.65 -7.42 -2.79
CA ILE A 211 -4.41 -8.43 -3.53
C ILE A 211 -3.76 -8.60 -4.89
N LYS A 212 -3.23 -9.78 -5.09
CA LYS A 212 -2.48 -10.17 -6.28
C LYS A 212 -2.78 -11.65 -6.56
N ASP A 213 -2.87 -12.05 -7.80
CA ASP A 213 -3.04 -13.46 -8.16
C ASP A 213 -1.74 -14.02 -8.74
N ARG A 214 -1.29 -15.12 -8.17
CA ARG A 214 -0.04 -15.78 -8.56
C ARG A 214 -0.19 -17.30 -8.59
N LYS A 215 0.66 -17.95 -9.37
CA LYS A 215 0.90 -19.40 -9.24
C LYS A 215 1.80 -19.69 -8.04
N LYS A 216 1.57 -20.84 -7.41
CA LYS A 216 2.44 -21.41 -6.38
C LYS A 216 3.86 -21.66 -6.89
N ASN A 217 4.76 -22.02 -5.97
CA ASN A 217 6.15 -22.36 -6.28
C ASN A 217 6.88 -21.26 -7.06
N HIS A 218 6.80 -20.03 -6.55
CA HIS A 218 7.39 -18.83 -7.16
C HIS A 218 6.89 -18.53 -8.58
N GLY A 219 5.66 -18.96 -8.90
CA GLY A 219 5.09 -18.81 -10.23
C GLY A 219 4.66 -17.38 -10.57
N ALA A 220 4.26 -17.18 -11.82
CA ALA A 220 3.97 -15.86 -12.38
C ALA A 220 2.76 -15.16 -11.75
N ASN A 221 2.76 -13.82 -11.83
CA ASN A 221 1.57 -13.00 -11.63
C ASN A 221 0.58 -13.21 -12.79
N LEU A 222 -0.70 -13.34 -12.50
CA LEU A 222 -1.77 -13.64 -13.45
C LEU A 222 -2.98 -12.73 -13.23
N PRO A 223 -3.88 -12.60 -14.21
CA PRO A 223 -5.17 -11.97 -14.00
C PRO A 223 -5.94 -12.64 -12.86
N PHE A 224 -6.71 -11.87 -12.10
CA PHE A 224 -7.43 -12.37 -10.94
C PHE A 224 -8.40 -13.48 -11.34
N GLY A 225 -8.28 -14.63 -10.69
CA GLY A 225 -9.03 -15.85 -10.95
C GLY A 225 -8.33 -16.86 -11.87
N GLU A 226 -7.17 -16.52 -12.44
CA GLU A 226 -6.37 -17.41 -13.29
C GLU A 226 -5.18 -18.03 -12.55
N GLY A 227 -4.87 -17.50 -11.37
CA GLY A 227 -3.81 -17.97 -10.48
C GLY A 227 -4.27 -19.04 -9.48
N GLU A 228 -3.55 -19.10 -8.36
CA GLU A 228 -3.82 -20.04 -7.27
C GLU A 228 -3.95 -19.32 -5.91
N THR A 229 -3.88 -17.98 -5.93
CA THR A 229 -4.08 -17.17 -4.72
C THR A 229 -5.53 -17.26 -4.28
N PRO A 230 -5.82 -17.57 -3.02
CA PRO A 230 -7.19 -17.70 -2.52
C PRO A 230 -7.84 -16.34 -2.27
N ILE A 231 -7.96 -15.48 -3.33
CA ILE A 231 -8.49 -14.12 -3.24
C ILE A 231 -9.89 -14.12 -2.63
N LYS A 232 -10.81 -14.93 -3.17
CA LYS A 232 -12.19 -14.99 -2.65
C LYS A 232 -12.25 -15.44 -1.20
N PRO A 233 -11.59 -16.53 -0.75
CA PRO A 233 -11.52 -16.89 0.67
C PRO A 233 -11.00 -15.77 1.57
N VAL A 234 -9.92 -15.08 1.19
CA VAL A 234 -9.36 -13.95 1.97
C VAL A 234 -10.39 -12.83 2.11
N LEU A 235 -11.04 -12.41 1.02
CA LEU A 235 -12.08 -11.37 1.06
C LEU A 235 -13.29 -11.78 1.90
N GLN A 236 -13.70 -13.06 1.85
CA GLN A 236 -14.78 -13.58 2.67
C GLN A 236 -14.41 -13.61 4.17
N VAL A 237 -13.15 -13.85 4.54
CA VAL A 237 -12.69 -13.72 5.94
C VAL A 237 -12.80 -12.26 6.38
N LEU A 238 -12.34 -11.27 5.60
CA LEU A 238 -12.51 -9.86 5.95
C LEU A 238 -13.99 -9.50 6.19
N LYS A 239 -14.89 -9.96 5.30
CA LYS A 239 -16.32 -9.74 5.39
C LYS A 239 -16.93 -10.38 6.64
N THR A 240 -16.72 -11.68 6.84
CA THR A 240 -17.39 -12.46 7.90
C THR A 240 -16.85 -12.18 9.30
N LYS A 241 -15.56 -11.87 9.42
CA LYS A 241 -14.91 -11.50 10.69
C LYS A 241 -14.99 -9.99 10.96
N HIS A 242 -15.49 -9.20 10.01
CA HIS A 242 -15.57 -7.74 10.10
C HIS A 242 -14.21 -7.05 10.34
N TYR A 243 -13.13 -7.63 9.80
CA TYR A 243 -11.80 -7.04 9.90
C TYR A 243 -11.73 -5.74 9.07
N LYS A 244 -11.26 -4.66 9.71
CA LYS A 244 -11.15 -3.33 9.08
C LYS A 244 -9.77 -3.15 8.43
N ILE A 245 -9.39 -4.12 7.60
CA ILE A 245 -8.13 -4.15 6.87
C ILE A 245 -8.47 -3.91 5.39
N PRO A 246 -7.95 -2.83 4.76
CA PRO A 246 -8.18 -2.60 3.34
C PRO A 246 -7.56 -3.70 2.48
N ALA A 247 -8.25 -4.01 1.38
CA ALA A 247 -7.80 -4.95 0.37
C ALA A 247 -7.37 -4.15 -0.87
N ASN A 248 -6.07 -3.89 -1.01
CA ASN A 248 -5.51 -3.05 -2.05
C ASN A 248 -5.07 -3.88 -3.26
N ILE A 249 -5.60 -3.56 -4.43
CA ILE A 249 -5.16 -4.15 -5.69
C ILE A 249 -3.69 -3.79 -5.91
N GLU A 250 -2.85 -4.78 -6.16
CA GLU A 250 -1.50 -4.57 -6.69
C GLU A 250 -1.36 -5.30 -8.03
N TYR A 251 -1.55 -4.53 -9.12
CA TYR A 251 -1.49 -5.03 -10.48
C TYR A 251 -0.05 -5.16 -10.96
N GLU A 252 0.40 -6.38 -11.22
CA GLU A 252 1.75 -6.67 -11.69
C GLU A 252 1.82 -7.71 -12.83
N TYR A 253 0.72 -8.31 -13.22
CA TYR A 253 0.75 -9.17 -14.40
C TYR A 253 0.83 -8.34 -15.70
N LYS A 254 1.24 -8.97 -16.78
CA LYS A 254 1.37 -8.31 -18.08
C LYS A 254 0.02 -8.27 -18.79
N GLY A 255 -0.67 -7.15 -18.71
CA GLY A 255 -1.91 -6.87 -19.44
C GLY A 255 -1.73 -5.87 -20.57
N ALA A 256 -2.82 -5.51 -21.23
CA ALA A 256 -2.83 -4.61 -22.38
C ALA A 256 -2.87 -3.12 -21.98
N ASP A 257 -3.81 -2.75 -21.12
CA ASP A 257 -4.01 -1.38 -20.61
C ASP A 257 -4.20 -1.41 -19.10
N THR A 258 -3.38 -0.64 -18.39
CA THR A 258 -3.35 -0.63 -16.92
C THR A 258 -4.70 -0.31 -16.30
N VAL A 259 -5.42 0.71 -16.82
CA VAL A 259 -6.72 1.11 -16.24
C VAL A 259 -7.77 0.02 -16.45
N ALA A 260 -7.79 -0.57 -17.64
CA ALA A 260 -8.70 -1.67 -17.95
C ALA A 260 -8.43 -2.90 -17.08
N GLU A 261 -7.14 -3.23 -16.87
CA GLU A 261 -6.76 -4.39 -16.07
C GLU A 261 -7.05 -4.17 -14.56
N VAL A 262 -6.73 -3.02 -14.00
CA VAL A 262 -7.08 -2.69 -12.60
C VAL A 262 -8.60 -2.68 -12.41
N ARG A 263 -9.37 -2.21 -13.40
CA ARG A 263 -10.85 -2.29 -13.39
C ARG A 263 -11.34 -3.74 -13.35
N LYS A 264 -10.73 -4.65 -14.12
CA LYS A 264 -11.06 -6.09 -14.07
C LYS A 264 -10.78 -6.68 -12.69
N CYS A 265 -9.63 -6.33 -12.07
CA CYS A 265 -9.30 -6.74 -10.72
C CYS A 265 -10.37 -6.25 -9.72
N PHE A 266 -10.76 -4.99 -9.80
CA PHE A 266 -11.78 -4.40 -8.93
C PHE A 266 -13.14 -5.10 -9.08
N GLU A 267 -13.61 -5.34 -10.31
CA GLU A 267 -14.86 -6.04 -10.57
C GLU A 267 -14.81 -7.51 -10.11
N TYR A 268 -13.65 -8.17 -10.23
CA TYR A 268 -13.46 -9.52 -9.68
C TYR A 268 -13.63 -9.52 -8.15
N MET A 269 -12.99 -8.58 -7.44
CA MET A 269 -13.08 -8.50 -5.98
C MET A 269 -14.52 -8.20 -5.52
N LYS A 270 -15.24 -7.32 -6.20
CA LYS A 270 -16.66 -7.06 -5.93
C LYS A 270 -17.50 -8.33 -6.05
N LYS A 271 -17.31 -9.09 -7.14
CA LYS A 271 -17.99 -10.38 -7.34
C LYS A 271 -17.60 -11.43 -6.29
N ALA A 272 -16.37 -11.39 -5.82
CA ALA A 272 -15.91 -12.31 -4.78
C ALA A 272 -16.51 -12.02 -3.40
N LEU A 273 -16.98 -10.78 -3.16
CA LEU A 273 -17.69 -10.36 -1.94
C LEU A 273 -19.21 -10.61 -2.02
N ALA A 274 -19.79 -10.59 -3.21
CA ALA A 274 -21.19 -10.93 -3.41
C ALA A 274 -21.43 -12.42 -3.11
#